data_334610fa767efcf6d87740a365ac3739
#
_entry.id   334610fa767efcf6d87740a365ac3739
#
_cell.length_a   1.000
_cell.length_b   1.000
_cell.length_c   1.000
_cell.angle_alpha   90.00
_cell.angle_beta   90.00
_cell.angle_gamma   90.00
#
_symmetry.space_group_name_H-M   'P 1'
#
loop_
_entity.id
_entity.type
_entity.pdbx_description
1 polymer ?
#
loop_
_entity_poly.entity_id
_entity_poly.type
_entity_poly.pdbx_seq_one_letter_code
_entity_poly.pdbx_strand_id
1 'polypeptide(L)' 'MKIDLLIFNGTHYHPIDIKTTESPQASMIEAFDCIKGNTVKRGCGALICMVPRARYLSSDVVALSVWDI' A
#
# COMPACT_ATOMS: atom_id res chain seq x y z
N MET A 1 13.18 -3.59 3.81
CA MET A 1 11.77 -3.32 3.44
C MET A 1 11.74 -2.23 2.41
N LYS A 2 10.82 -2.31 1.49
CA LYS A 2 10.81 -1.42 0.34
C LYS A 2 9.41 -0.90 0.07
N ILE A 3 9.32 0.41 -0.09
CA ILE A 3 8.11 1.09 -0.55
C ILE A 3 8.48 1.80 -1.85
N ASP A 4 7.79 1.48 -2.93
CA ASP A 4 8.16 1.99 -4.24
C ASP A 4 7.77 3.44 -4.44
N LEU A 5 6.67 3.88 -3.81
CA LEU A 5 6.18 5.23 -3.96
C LEU A 5 5.52 5.69 -2.67
N LEU A 6 5.76 6.94 -2.30
CA LEU A 6 5.17 7.55 -1.12
C LEU A 6 4.53 8.87 -1.53
N ILE A 7 3.21 8.93 -1.45
CA ILE A 7 2.44 10.11 -1.84
C ILE A 7 2.04 10.89 -0.60
N PHE A 8 2.33 12.17 -0.59
CA PHE A 8 1.95 13.06 0.49
C PHE A 8 0.85 14.02 0.03
N ASN A 9 -0.27 14.03 0.75
CA ASN A 9 -1.43 14.86 0.41
C ASN A 9 -1.52 16.17 1.19
N GLY A 10 -0.48 16.53 1.93
CA GLY A 10 -0.45 17.72 2.79
C GLY A 10 -0.63 17.40 4.27
N THR A 11 -1.20 16.25 4.61
CA THR A 11 -1.43 15.83 5.99
C THR A 11 -0.96 14.41 6.26
N HIS A 12 -1.12 13.51 5.29
CA HIS A 12 -0.82 12.09 5.45
C HIS A 12 0.05 11.60 4.32
N TYR A 13 0.88 10.59 4.63
CA TYR A 13 1.62 9.82 3.62
C TYR A 13 0.84 8.58 3.24
N HIS A 14 0.74 8.34 1.94
CA HIS A 14 0.10 7.16 1.38
C HIS A 14 1.15 6.29 0.72
N PRO A 15 1.57 5.18 1.35
CA PRO A 15 2.56 4.30 0.77
C PRO A 15 1.96 3.44 -0.34
N ILE A 16 2.70 3.27 -1.41
CA ILE A 16 2.30 2.43 -2.53
C ILE A 16 3.46 1.50 -2.86
N ASP A 17 3.18 0.22 -2.94
CA ASP A 17 4.15 -0.78 -3.36
C ASP A 17 3.60 -1.52 -4.57
N ILE A 18 4.50 -1.95 -5.44
CA ILE A 18 4.15 -2.66 -6.67
C ILE A 18 4.74 -4.05 -6.61
N LYS A 19 3.90 -5.06 -6.73
CA LYS A 19 4.30 -6.47 -6.69
C LYS A 19 3.72 -7.23 -7.86
N THR A 20 4.55 -8.09 -8.47
CA THR A 20 4.10 -8.96 -9.54
C THR A 20 3.54 -10.26 -8.96
N THR A 21 2.47 -10.13 -8.18
CA THR A 21 1.83 -11.28 -7.55
C THR A 21 0.33 -11.29 -7.86
N GLU A 22 -0.21 -12.50 -7.99
CA GLU A 22 -1.65 -12.72 -8.11
C GLU A 22 -2.30 -12.99 -6.75
N SER A 23 -1.48 -13.24 -5.73
CA SER A 23 -1.93 -13.64 -4.39
C SER A 23 -1.27 -12.77 -3.33
N PRO A 24 -1.67 -11.49 -3.21
CA PRO A 24 -1.09 -10.62 -2.20
C PRO A 24 -1.39 -11.12 -0.80
N GLN A 25 -0.41 -11.00 0.09
CA GLN A 25 -0.51 -11.45 1.47
C GLN A 25 -0.22 -10.29 2.42
N ALA A 26 -0.76 -10.38 3.63
CA ALA A 26 -0.58 -9.35 4.65
C ALA A 26 0.90 -9.07 4.95
N SER A 27 1.75 -10.09 4.87
CA SER A 27 3.19 -9.92 5.10
C SER A 27 3.84 -8.95 4.10
N MET A 28 3.26 -8.79 2.93
CA MET A 28 3.81 -7.91 1.90
C MET A 28 3.61 -6.43 2.20
N ILE A 29 2.71 -6.11 3.14
CA ILE A 29 2.42 -4.73 3.52
C ILE A 29 3.00 -4.34 4.88
N GLU A 30 3.80 -5.21 5.49
CA GLU A 30 4.42 -4.91 6.78
C GLU A 30 5.33 -3.69 6.73
N ALA A 31 5.94 -3.44 5.58
CA ALA A 31 6.79 -2.26 5.38
C ALA A 31 6.01 -0.95 5.58
N PHE A 32 4.71 -0.96 5.34
CA PHE A 32 3.88 0.24 5.49
C PHE A 32 3.79 0.70 6.95
N ASP A 33 3.93 -0.23 7.88
CA ASP A 33 3.91 0.10 9.32
C ASP A 33 5.18 0.82 9.78
N CYS A 34 6.22 0.83 8.95
CA CYS A 34 7.45 1.56 9.24
C CYS A 34 7.27 3.07 9.06
N ILE A 35 6.21 3.51 8.41
CA ILE A 35 5.90 4.93 8.25
C ILE A 35 5.15 5.40 9.47
N LYS A 36 5.87 5.54 10.57
CA LYS A 36 5.35 6.05 11.82
C LYS A 36 6.27 7.12 12.32
N GLY A 37 5.77 8.31 12.47
CA GLY A 37 6.52 9.41 13.03
C GLY A 37 5.65 10.23 13.95
N ASN A 38 6.27 11.01 14.83
CA ASN A 38 5.54 11.86 15.77
C ASN A 38 4.82 13.00 15.06
N THR A 39 5.30 13.38 13.88
CA THR A 39 4.76 14.51 13.11
C THR A 39 4.17 14.10 11.78
N VAL A 40 4.35 12.83 11.39
CA VAL A 40 3.91 12.31 10.10
C VAL A 40 2.85 11.26 10.33
N LYS A 41 1.72 11.41 9.69
CA LYS A 41 0.64 10.44 9.74
C LYS A 41 0.61 9.63 8.46
N ARG A 42 0.43 8.33 8.61
CA ARG A 42 0.22 7.44 7.50
C ARG A 42 -1.27 7.36 7.17
N GLY A 43 -1.61 7.62 5.92
CA GLY A 43 -2.95 7.40 5.40
C GLY A 43 -3.11 6.00 4.84
N CYS A 44 -4.16 5.79 4.05
CA CYS A 44 -4.39 4.53 3.39
C CYS A 44 -3.25 4.20 2.44
N GLY A 45 -2.78 2.95 2.49
CA GLY A 45 -1.77 2.45 1.58
C GLY A 45 -2.38 1.61 0.47
N ALA A 46 -1.60 1.35 -0.56
CA ALA A 46 -2.03 0.52 -1.68
C ALA A 46 -0.92 -0.42 -2.10
N LEU A 47 -1.30 -1.65 -2.42
CA LEU A 47 -0.44 -2.64 -3.05
C LEU A 47 -0.95 -2.87 -4.45
N ILE A 48 -0.22 -2.40 -5.46
CA ILE A 48 -0.58 -2.61 -6.86
C ILE A 48 -0.03 -3.97 -7.28
N CYS A 49 -0.88 -4.87 -7.68
CA CYS A 49 -0.51 -6.24 -8.00
C CYS A 49 -1.41 -6.82 -9.09
N MET A 50 -1.25 -8.10 -9.39
CA MET A 50 -1.93 -8.74 -10.50
C MET A 50 -3.22 -9.44 -10.07
N VAL A 51 -3.93 -8.88 -9.10
CA VAL A 51 -5.24 -9.39 -8.70
C VAL A 51 -6.28 -9.01 -9.76
N PRO A 52 -7.32 -9.84 -9.95
CA PRO A 52 -8.38 -9.51 -10.91
C PRO A 52 -9.27 -8.37 -10.45
N ARG A 53 -9.38 -8.16 -9.14
CA ARG A 53 -10.22 -7.12 -8.55
C ARG A 53 -9.55 -6.53 -7.33
N ALA A 54 -9.82 -5.25 -7.07
CA ALA A 54 -9.36 -4.61 -5.86
C ALA A 54 -10.00 -5.25 -4.62
N ARG A 55 -9.21 -5.40 -3.56
CA ARG A 55 -9.70 -5.89 -2.28
C ARG A 55 -8.83 -5.33 -1.15
N TYR A 56 -9.40 -5.21 0.03
CA TYR A 56 -8.62 -4.76 1.19
C TYR A 56 -7.79 -5.91 1.75
N LEU A 57 -6.53 -5.62 2.05
CA LEU A 57 -5.63 -6.54 2.75
C LEU A 57 -5.65 -6.29 4.24
N SER A 58 -5.96 -5.06 4.64
CA SER A 58 -6.16 -4.67 6.03
C SER A 58 -7.13 -3.50 6.05
N SER A 59 -7.39 -2.94 7.25
CA SER A 59 -8.33 -1.83 7.38
C SER A 59 -7.89 -0.57 6.62
N ASP A 60 -6.59 -0.43 6.35
CA ASP A 60 -6.02 0.76 5.74
C ASP A 60 -5.10 0.48 4.55
N VAL A 61 -5.11 -0.73 4.02
CA VAL A 61 -4.33 -1.08 2.83
C VAL A 61 -5.21 -1.84 1.86
N VAL A 62 -5.26 -1.37 0.64
CA VAL A 62 -6.02 -2.00 -0.43
C VAL A 62 -5.07 -2.60 -1.47
N ALA A 63 -5.39 -3.81 -1.94
CA ALA A 63 -4.74 -4.38 -3.10
C ALA A 63 -5.48 -3.91 -4.35
N LEU A 64 -4.78 -3.19 -5.20
CA LEU A 64 -5.33 -2.66 -6.44
C LEU A 64 -4.88 -3.50 -7.62
N SER A 65 -5.78 -3.71 -8.57
CA SER A 65 -5.45 -4.42 -9.79
C SER A 65 -4.65 -3.51 -10.73
N VAL A 66 -3.53 -4.02 -11.21
CA VAL A 66 -2.73 -3.31 -12.20
C VAL A 66 -3.53 -3.07 -13.49
N TRP A 67 -4.53 -3.89 -13.75
CA TRP A 67 -5.37 -3.78 -14.95
C TRP A 67 -6.35 -2.60 -14.90
N ASP A 68 -6.57 -2.04 -13.71
CA ASP A 68 -7.52 -0.94 -13.49
C ASP A 68 -6.85 0.44 -13.41
N ILE A 69 -5.55 0.49 -13.66
CA ILE A 69 -4.80 1.74 -13.59
C ILE A 69 -4.72 2.42 -14.94
#